data_e376731870dc6dc2b6f2386a4f5d6b4a
#
_entry.id   e376731870dc6dc2b6f2386a4f5d6b4a
#
_cell.length_a   1.000
_cell.length_b   1.000
_cell.length_c   1.000
_cell.angle_alpha   90.00
_cell.angle_beta   90.00
_cell.angle_gamma   90.00
#
_symmetry.space_group_name_H-M   'P 1'
#
loop_
_entity.id
_entity.type
_entity.pdbx_description
1 polymer ?
#
loop_
_entity_poly.entity_id
_entity_poly.type
_entity_poly.pdbx_seq_one_letter_code
_entity_poly.pdbx_strand_id
1 'polypeptide(L)'
;MNSEVVYLSLGSNLGDRESNLAQATMALSINFEISDIISSAYYESEPLYNKDQPQFLNSIVKFHTTLKPFDVLDVTQRVEEMLGRPKTREKNQPRIIDIDILFHGDAVIETEDLSIPHPMISLRKFILIPFAELEPGFKIPHSNLTLEDLIESCPDNSIVKSHHMDTQA
;
A
#
# COMPACT_ATOMS: atom_id res chain seq x y z
N MET A 1 6.56 10.21 23.79
CA MET A 1 6.82 9.22 22.75
C MET A 1 6.48 9.79 21.38
N ASN A 2 7.42 9.71 20.49
CA ASN A 2 7.28 10.31 19.17
C ASN A 2 6.46 9.41 18.26
N SER A 3 5.42 9.95 17.64
CA SER A 3 4.71 9.23 16.60
C SER A 3 5.42 9.42 15.27
N GLU A 4 5.37 8.40 14.44
CA GLU A 4 5.92 8.40 13.08
C GLU A 4 4.79 8.32 12.07
N VAL A 5 5.05 8.81 10.87
CA VAL A 5 4.11 8.70 9.76
C VAL A 5 4.44 7.43 8.96
N VAL A 6 3.42 6.61 8.76
CA VAL A 6 3.55 5.35 8.01
C VAL A 6 2.71 5.43 6.76
N TYR A 7 3.25 4.91 5.65
CA TYR A 7 2.55 4.76 4.39
C TYR A 7 2.51 3.30 4.00
N LEU A 8 1.30 2.81 3.70
CA LEU A 8 1.07 1.45 3.25
C LEU A 8 0.51 1.45 1.84
N SER A 9 0.85 0.41 1.07
CA SER A 9 0.17 0.09 -0.18
C SER A 9 -0.78 -1.08 0.06
N LEU A 10 -2.03 -0.91 -0.33
CA LEU A 10 -3.05 -1.96 -0.26
C LEU A 10 -3.47 -2.35 -1.68
N GLY A 11 -3.61 -3.65 -1.92
CA GLY A 11 -4.07 -4.16 -3.21
C GLY A 11 -4.97 -5.36 -3.06
N SER A 12 -5.95 -5.48 -3.95
CA SER A 12 -6.90 -6.61 -3.98
C SER A 12 -7.29 -6.91 -5.42
N ASN A 13 -7.25 -8.20 -5.81
CA ASN A 13 -7.73 -8.61 -7.13
C ASN A 13 -8.57 -9.91 -7.06
N LEU A 14 -9.11 -10.21 -5.89
CA LEU A 14 -9.94 -11.41 -5.69
C LEU A 14 -11.16 -11.03 -4.84
N GLY A 15 -12.34 -11.44 -5.28
CA GLY A 15 -13.59 -11.16 -4.58
C GLY A 15 -14.05 -9.72 -4.75
N ASP A 16 -14.70 -9.16 -3.73
CA ASP A 16 -15.14 -7.78 -3.70
C ASP A 16 -13.99 -6.86 -3.31
N ARG A 17 -13.27 -6.36 -4.31
CA ARG A 17 -12.05 -5.59 -4.14
C ARG A 17 -12.27 -4.33 -3.30
N GLU A 18 -13.34 -3.59 -3.57
CA GLU A 18 -13.67 -2.35 -2.84
C GLU A 18 -13.90 -2.66 -1.35
N SER A 19 -14.70 -3.67 -1.08
CA SER A 19 -14.98 -4.11 0.29
C SER A 19 -13.70 -4.58 0.99
N ASN A 20 -12.85 -5.31 0.29
CA ASN A 20 -11.59 -5.80 0.85
C ASN A 20 -10.67 -4.66 1.29
N LEU A 21 -10.53 -3.62 0.45
CA LEU A 21 -9.73 -2.45 0.79
C LEU A 21 -10.33 -1.66 1.95
N ALA A 22 -11.65 -1.47 1.95
CA ALA A 22 -12.35 -0.75 3.01
C ALA A 22 -12.24 -1.47 4.34
N GLN A 23 -12.41 -2.79 4.34
CA GLN A 23 -12.30 -3.60 5.57
C GLN A 23 -10.88 -3.59 6.13
N ALA A 24 -9.87 -3.66 5.26
CA ALA A 24 -8.48 -3.59 5.69
C ALA A 24 -8.18 -2.23 6.35
N THR A 25 -8.62 -1.14 5.73
CA THR A 25 -8.43 0.21 6.27
C THR A 25 -9.13 0.36 7.62
N MET A 26 -10.36 -0.15 7.73
CA MET A 26 -11.10 -0.12 9.00
C MET A 26 -10.41 -0.93 10.09
N ALA A 27 -9.93 -2.13 9.75
CA ALA A 27 -9.22 -2.98 10.71
C ALA A 27 -7.96 -2.29 11.25
N LEU A 28 -7.26 -1.56 10.39
CA LEU A 28 -6.11 -0.75 10.85
C LEU A 28 -6.56 0.37 11.79
N SER A 29 -7.67 1.03 11.47
CA SER A 29 -8.14 2.21 12.23
C SER A 29 -8.60 1.91 13.64
N ILE A 30 -8.98 0.67 13.95
CA ILE A 30 -9.40 0.30 15.32
C ILE A 30 -8.24 0.04 16.27
N ASN A 31 -7.02 0.03 15.78
CA ASN A 31 -5.84 -0.15 16.63
C ASN A 31 -5.56 1.14 17.40
N PHE A 32 -5.41 1.02 18.72
CA PHE A 32 -5.18 2.19 19.62
C PHE A 32 -3.92 2.97 19.28
N GLU A 33 -2.94 2.32 18.69
CA GLU A 33 -1.64 2.92 18.40
C GLU A 33 -1.56 3.48 16.99
N ILE A 34 -2.67 3.47 16.27
CA ILE A 34 -2.82 4.05 14.92
C ILE A 34 -3.82 5.20 15.00
N SER A 35 -3.43 6.36 14.51
CA SER A 35 -4.26 7.56 14.50
C SER A 35 -4.16 8.29 13.16
N ASP A 36 -5.14 9.16 12.90
CA ASP A 36 -5.17 10.03 11.72
C ASP A 36 -5.04 9.26 10.42
N ILE A 37 -5.75 8.13 10.30
CA ILE A 37 -5.70 7.30 9.11
C ILE A 37 -6.44 7.96 7.96
N ILE A 38 -5.77 8.01 6.79
CA ILE A 38 -6.30 8.57 5.55
C ILE A 38 -6.00 7.58 4.42
N SER A 39 -6.99 7.36 3.55
CA SER A 39 -6.82 6.55 2.35
C SER A 39 -6.84 7.45 1.11
N SER A 40 -5.99 7.13 0.13
CA SER A 40 -6.10 7.70 -1.21
C SER A 40 -7.39 7.24 -1.88
N ALA A 41 -7.73 7.85 -3.01
CA ALA A 41 -8.72 7.29 -3.92
C ALA A 41 -8.23 5.91 -4.40
N TYR A 42 -9.15 5.11 -4.92
CA TYR A 42 -8.82 3.78 -5.46
C TYR A 42 -8.41 3.87 -6.92
N TYR A 43 -7.43 3.05 -7.29
CA TYR A 43 -6.92 2.99 -8.66
C TYR A 43 -6.87 1.54 -9.12
N GLU A 44 -7.26 1.31 -10.37
CA GLU A 44 -7.21 -0.01 -10.98
C GLU A 44 -5.95 -0.16 -11.82
N SER A 45 -5.28 -1.29 -11.69
CA SER A 45 -4.03 -1.56 -12.41
C SER A 45 -3.98 -3.01 -12.91
N GLU A 46 -3.23 -3.21 -14.00
CA GLU A 46 -2.95 -4.55 -14.50
C GLU A 46 -1.97 -5.26 -13.58
N PRO A 47 -2.09 -6.60 -13.44
CA PRO A 47 -1.07 -7.39 -12.75
C PRO A 47 0.27 -7.28 -13.47
N LEU A 48 1.36 -7.04 -12.74
CA LEU A 48 2.69 -6.86 -13.35
C LEU A 48 3.33 -8.18 -13.77
N TYR A 49 3.03 -9.26 -13.07
CA TYR A 49 3.77 -10.52 -13.22
C TYR A 49 2.94 -11.60 -13.89
N ASN A 50 1.89 -12.08 -13.25
CA ASN A 50 1.00 -13.07 -13.84
C ASN A 50 -0.22 -12.35 -14.42
N LYS A 51 -0.21 -12.10 -15.73
CA LYS A 51 -1.25 -11.31 -16.41
C LYS A 51 -2.55 -12.05 -16.65
N ASP A 52 -2.59 -13.35 -16.36
CA ASP A 52 -3.79 -14.16 -16.49
C ASP A 52 -4.73 -14.05 -15.28
N GLN A 53 -4.47 -13.14 -14.37
CA GLN A 53 -5.31 -12.90 -13.20
C GLN A 53 -6.08 -11.58 -13.33
N PRO A 54 -7.13 -11.37 -12.51
CA PRO A 54 -7.89 -10.12 -12.55
C PRO A 54 -7.04 -8.90 -12.22
N GLN A 55 -7.51 -7.73 -12.65
CA GLN A 55 -6.85 -6.48 -12.33
C GLN A 55 -6.92 -6.18 -10.83
N PHE A 56 -5.88 -5.52 -10.34
CA PHE A 56 -5.83 -5.06 -8.95
C PHE A 56 -6.58 -3.76 -8.77
N LEU A 57 -7.23 -3.63 -7.63
CA LEU A 57 -7.67 -2.36 -7.09
C LEU A 57 -6.69 -1.98 -5.98
N ASN A 58 -6.16 -0.75 -6.04
CA ASN A 58 -5.07 -0.30 -5.18
C ASN A 58 -5.43 0.98 -4.45
N SER A 59 -4.87 1.14 -3.24
CA SER A 59 -4.90 2.41 -2.53
C SER A 59 -3.63 2.58 -1.71
N ILE A 60 -3.36 3.82 -1.34
CA ILE A 60 -2.31 4.15 -0.37
C ILE A 60 -3.00 4.59 0.91
N VAL A 61 -2.52 4.10 2.03
CA VAL A 61 -3.03 4.46 3.35
C VAL A 61 -1.90 5.11 4.14
N LYS A 62 -2.22 6.23 4.76
CA LYS A 62 -1.32 7.01 5.61
C LYS A 62 -1.87 7.04 7.02
N PHE A 63 -1.03 6.88 8.02
CA PHE A 63 -1.42 7.05 9.41
C PHE A 63 -0.24 7.45 10.28
N HIS A 64 -0.54 7.89 11.50
CA HIS A 64 0.45 8.16 12.54
C HIS A 64 0.44 7.03 13.55
N THR A 65 1.61 6.65 14.04
CA THR A 65 1.72 5.57 15.03
C THR A 65 2.96 5.71 15.91
N THR A 66 2.85 5.21 17.14
CA THR A 66 3.99 5.01 18.03
C THR A 66 4.60 3.62 17.89
N LEU A 67 3.98 2.75 17.09
CA LEU A 67 4.48 1.39 16.84
C LEU A 67 5.80 1.44 16.07
N LYS A 68 6.69 0.51 16.39
CA LYS A 68 7.94 0.30 15.65
C LYS A 68 7.66 -0.42 14.34
N PRO A 69 8.58 -0.36 13.36
CA PRO A 69 8.33 -0.98 12.05
C PRO A 69 7.93 -2.45 12.07
N PHE A 70 8.59 -3.27 12.88
CA PHE A 70 8.23 -4.70 12.98
C PHE A 70 6.87 -4.92 13.63
N ASP A 71 6.45 -4.03 14.53
CA ASP A 71 5.12 -4.10 15.13
C ASP A 71 4.05 -3.71 14.11
N VAL A 72 4.33 -2.74 13.25
CA VAL A 72 3.45 -2.40 12.12
C VAL A 72 3.32 -3.60 11.18
N LEU A 73 4.43 -4.29 10.90
CA LEU A 73 4.40 -5.50 10.08
C LEU A 73 3.47 -6.54 10.68
N ASP A 74 3.56 -6.79 11.99
CA ASP A 74 2.66 -7.73 12.67
C ASP A 74 1.20 -7.33 12.52
N VAL A 75 0.89 -6.05 12.67
CA VAL A 75 -0.48 -5.54 12.50
C VAL A 75 -0.97 -5.78 11.07
N THR A 76 -0.17 -5.46 10.06
CA THR A 76 -0.57 -5.66 8.66
C THR A 76 -0.80 -7.13 8.35
N GLN A 77 0.03 -8.02 8.87
CA GLN A 77 -0.11 -9.46 8.65
C GLN A 77 -1.38 -10.01 9.32
N ARG A 78 -1.72 -9.53 10.50
CA ARG A 78 -2.96 -9.92 11.18
C ARG A 78 -4.19 -9.46 10.39
N VAL A 79 -4.15 -8.25 9.83
CA VAL A 79 -5.24 -7.75 9.00
C VAL A 79 -5.40 -8.62 7.75
N GLU A 80 -4.30 -8.98 7.10
CA GLU A 80 -4.34 -9.90 5.95
C GLU A 80 -4.96 -11.24 6.32
N GLU A 81 -4.57 -11.81 7.45
CA GLU A 81 -5.14 -13.09 7.93
C GLU A 81 -6.63 -12.97 8.25
N MET A 82 -7.04 -11.88 8.90
CA MET A 82 -8.45 -11.64 9.24
C MET A 82 -9.33 -11.57 7.99
N LEU A 83 -8.82 -11.07 6.89
CA LEU A 83 -9.55 -10.99 5.63
C LEU A 83 -9.48 -12.26 4.79
N GLY A 84 -8.81 -13.29 5.31
CA GLY A 84 -8.80 -14.61 4.69
C GLY A 84 -7.57 -14.93 3.85
N ARG A 85 -6.51 -14.12 3.93
CA ARG A 85 -5.27 -14.42 3.22
C ARG A 85 -4.54 -15.57 3.91
N PRO A 86 -4.21 -16.68 3.20
CA PRO A 86 -3.48 -17.77 3.82
C PRO A 86 -2.05 -17.38 4.17
N LYS A 87 -1.53 -17.94 5.25
CA LYS A 87 -0.14 -17.71 5.71
C LYS A 87 0.88 -18.18 4.68
N THR A 88 0.60 -19.32 4.03
CA THR A 88 1.43 -19.85 2.95
C THR A 88 0.72 -19.57 1.65
N ARG A 89 1.39 -18.90 0.73
CA ARG A 89 0.82 -18.55 -0.57
C ARG A 89 1.84 -18.67 -1.66
N GLU A 90 1.39 -19.03 -2.85
CA GLU A 90 2.20 -19.00 -4.04
C GLU A 90 2.36 -17.55 -4.51
N LYS A 91 3.52 -17.23 -5.09
CA LYS A 91 3.78 -15.91 -5.65
C LYS A 91 2.92 -15.65 -6.86
N ASN A 92 2.54 -14.38 -7.06
CA ASN A 92 1.84 -13.89 -8.25
C ASN A 92 0.50 -14.55 -8.50
N GLN A 93 -0.17 -14.97 -7.43
CA GLN A 93 -1.54 -15.48 -7.49
C GLN A 93 -2.54 -14.42 -7.06
N PRO A 94 -3.83 -14.53 -7.46
CA PRO A 94 -4.86 -13.61 -7.00
C PRO A 94 -4.94 -13.56 -5.48
N ARG A 95 -5.21 -12.36 -4.94
CA ARG A 95 -5.21 -12.11 -3.49
C ARG A 95 -6.41 -11.30 -3.08
N ILE A 96 -7.01 -11.69 -1.95
CA ILE A 96 -8.08 -10.91 -1.32
C ILE A 96 -7.53 -9.56 -0.88
N ILE A 97 -6.36 -9.56 -0.23
CA ILE A 97 -5.69 -8.35 0.25
C ILE A 97 -4.18 -8.56 0.30
N ASP A 98 -3.47 -7.51 -0.08
CA ASP A 98 -2.02 -7.45 0.01
C ASP A 98 -1.66 -6.10 0.63
N ILE A 99 -0.90 -6.11 1.71
CA ILE A 99 -0.51 -4.89 2.43
C ILE A 99 1.00 -4.82 2.51
N ASP A 100 1.59 -3.79 1.91
CA ASP A 100 3.03 -3.56 1.95
C ASP A 100 3.34 -2.27 2.67
N ILE A 101 4.35 -2.29 3.54
CA ILE A 101 4.84 -1.09 4.20
C ILE A 101 5.79 -0.37 3.23
N LEU A 102 5.47 0.89 2.91
CA LEU A 102 6.28 1.70 2.00
C LEU A 102 7.32 2.52 2.75
N PHE A 103 6.86 3.25 3.75
CA PHE A 103 7.70 4.11 4.59
C PHE A 103 7.23 4.06 6.04
N HIS A 104 8.17 4.19 6.96
CA HIS A 104 7.89 4.36 8.39
C HIS A 104 8.81 5.48 8.88
N GLY A 105 8.30 6.73 8.88
CA GLY A 105 9.13 7.89 9.11
C GLY A 105 10.30 7.91 8.11
N ASP A 106 11.50 8.13 8.61
CA ASP A 106 12.73 8.07 7.83
C ASP A 106 13.54 6.80 8.10
N ALA A 107 12.91 5.76 8.66
CA ALA A 107 13.57 4.50 8.98
C ALA A 107 14.13 3.80 7.73
N VAL A 108 15.28 3.18 7.90
CA VAL A 108 15.92 2.34 6.89
C VAL A 108 16.11 0.97 7.50
N ILE A 109 15.44 -0.03 6.93
CA ILE A 109 15.51 -1.42 7.40
C ILE A 109 15.75 -2.33 6.20
N GLU A 110 16.73 -3.20 6.31
CA GLU A 110 17.05 -4.17 5.27
C GLU A 110 17.21 -5.54 5.91
N THR A 111 16.09 -6.26 6.03
CA THR A 111 16.08 -7.63 6.55
C THR A 111 15.34 -8.53 5.59
N GLU A 112 15.44 -9.85 5.81
CA GLU A 112 14.71 -10.82 5.00
C GLU A 112 13.20 -10.63 5.08
N ASP A 113 12.70 -10.29 6.28
CA ASP A 113 11.26 -10.18 6.52
C ASP A 113 10.69 -8.79 6.22
N LEU A 114 11.52 -7.75 6.26
CA LEU A 114 11.05 -6.37 6.13
C LEU A 114 12.15 -5.49 5.53
N SER A 115 11.79 -4.76 4.49
CA SER A 115 12.64 -3.73 3.89
C SER A 115 11.88 -2.42 3.84
N ILE A 116 12.43 -1.36 4.43
CA ILE A 116 11.88 -0.01 4.43
C ILE A 116 13.00 0.96 4.08
N PRO A 117 12.84 1.87 3.11
CA PRO A 117 11.68 1.97 2.19
C PRO A 117 11.49 0.71 1.36
N HIS A 118 10.26 0.47 0.93
CA HIS A 118 9.97 -0.70 0.09
C HIS A 118 10.82 -0.64 -1.18
N PRO A 119 11.53 -1.73 -1.53
CA PRO A 119 12.55 -1.67 -2.60
C PRO A 119 11.98 -1.49 -4.00
N MET A 120 10.68 -1.76 -4.19
CA MET A 120 10.06 -1.74 -5.52
C MET A 120 9.23 -0.49 -5.81
N ILE A 121 9.24 0.51 -4.93
CA ILE A 121 8.39 1.72 -5.09
C ILE A 121 8.66 2.39 -6.44
N SER A 122 9.92 2.60 -6.79
CA SER A 122 10.30 3.30 -8.02
C SER A 122 9.95 2.53 -9.29
N LEU A 123 9.60 1.25 -9.18
CA LEU A 123 9.31 0.37 -10.31
C LEU A 123 7.81 0.08 -10.45
N ARG A 124 6.96 0.61 -9.57
CA ARG A 124 5.53 0.28 -9.52
C ARG A 124 4.65 1.50 -9.63
N LYS A 125 4.17 1.76 -10.83
CA LYS A 125 3.33 2.91 -11.12
C LYS A 125 2.03 2.91 -10.30
N PHE A 126 1.49 1.72 -10.00
CA PHE A 126 0.26 1.58 -9.21
C PHE A 126 0.45 1.97 -7.74
N ILE A 127 1.69 2.13 -7.28
CA ILE A 127 2.03 2.71 -5.98
C ILE A 127 2.24 4.23 -6.14
N LEU A 128 3.04 4.62 -7.12
CA LEU A 128 3.47 6.01 -7.28
C LEU A 128 2.33 6.97 -7.58
N ILE A 129 1.41 6.60 -8.47
CA ILE A 129 0.32 7.47 -8.91
C ILE A 129 -0.62 7.81 -7.74
N PRO A 130 -1.22 6.83 -7.04
CA PRO A 130 -2.10 7.16 -5.91
C PRO A 130 -1.35 7.83 -4.75
N PHE A 131 -0.08 7.50 -4.55
CA PHE A 131 0.72 8.10 -3.48
C PHE A 131 0.96 9.59 -3.76
N ALA A 132 1.34 9.95 -5.00
CA ALA A 132 1.57 11.34 -5.39
C ALA A 132 0.28 12.18 -5.31
N GLU A 133 -0.88 11.57 -5.56
CA GLU A 133 -2.16 12.26 -5.40
C GLU A 133 -2.47 12.52 -3.92
N LEU A 134 -2.18 11.56 -3.05
CA LEU A 134 -2.39 11.70 -1.60
C LEU A 134 -1.41 12.71 -0.98
N GLU A 135 -0.15 12.67 -1.39
CA GLU A 135 0.92 13.50 -0.84
C GLU A 135 1.72 14.17 -1.97
N PRO A 136 1.14 15.21 -2.61
CA PRO A 136 1.89 15.95 -3.64
C PRO A 136 3.20 16.52 -3.10
N GLY A 137 4.27 16.34 -3.85
CA GLY A 137 5.58 16.85 -3.46
C GLY A 137 6.29 16.06 -2.36
N PHE A 138 5.78 14.88 -2.01
CA PHE A 138 6.42 14.05 -0.99
C PHE A 138 7.88 13.77 -1.37
N LYS A 139 8.79 14.06 -0.44
CA LYS A 139 10.22 13.80 -0.61
C LYS A 139 10.57 12.42 -0.06
N ILE A 140 11.28 11.65 -0.87
CA ILE A 140 11.78 10.35 -0.45
C ILE A 140 12.82 10.56 0.65
N PRO A 141 12.68 9.92 1.83
CA PRO A 141 13.66 10.05 2.90
C PRO A 141 15.07 9.71 2.43
N HIS A 142 16.05 10.48 2.91
CA HIS A 142 17.47 10.34 2.57
C HIS A 142 17.79 10.56 1.10
N SER A 143 16.92 11.28 0.39
CA SER A 143 17.05 11.55 -1.04
C SER A 143 16.58 12.97 -1.34
N ASN A 144 16.96 13.50 -2.51
CA ASN A 144 16.45 14.76 -3.02
C ASN A 144 15.30 14.54 -4.01
N LEU A 145 14.88 13.27 -4.21
CA LEU A 145 13.84 12.93 -5.16
C LEU A 145 12.46 13.04 -4.55
N THR A 146 11.48 13.43 -5.37
CA THR A 146 10.07 13.43 -5.03
C THR A 146 9.38 12.24 -5.70
N LEU A 147 8.11 11.99 -5.32
CA LEU A 147 7.30 10.98 -6.00
C LEU A 147 7.13 11.31 -7.48
N GLU A 148 6.96 12.59 -7.80
CA GLU A 148 6.82 13.06 -9.17
C GLU A 148 8.07 12.75 -10.00
N ASP A 149 9.25 12.88 -9.40
CA ASP A 149 10.51 12.50 -10.05
C ASP A 149 10.53 10.98 -10.34
N LEU A 150 10.06 10.17 -9.39
CA LEU A 150 10.01 8.71 -9.57
C LEU A 150 9.00 8.30 -10.64
N ILE A 151 7.86 8.99 -10.72
CA ILE A 151 6.85 8.74 -11.77
C ILE A 151 7.46 8.99 -13.14
N GLU A 152 8.17 10.12 -13.31
CA GLU A 152 8.78 10.50 -14.58
C GLU A 152 9.79 9.46 -15.07
N SER A 153 10.56 8.87 -14.16
CA SER A 153 11.59 7.88 -14.49
C SER A 153 11.14 6.42 -14.36
N CYS A 154 9.87 6.19 -13.99
CA CYS A 154 9.38 4.83 -13.76
C CYS A 154 9.33 4.03 -15.06
N PRO A 155 9.96 2.83 -15.11
CA PRO A 155 9.95 2.00 -16.32
C PRO A 155 8.64 1.26 -16.56
N ASP A 156 7.71 1.29 -15.59
CA ASP A 156 6.42 0.63 -15.68
C ASP A 156 5.52 1.39 -16.65
N ASN A 157 5.17 0.77 -17.77
CA ASN A 157 4.30 1.35 -18.80
C ASN A 157 2.84 0.91 -18.66
N SER A 158 2.50 0.19 -17.60
CA SER A 158 1.13 -0.28 -17.40
C SER A 158 0.18 0.88 -17.15
N ILE A 159 -1.10 0.65 -17.45
CA ILE A 159 -2.15 1.66 -17.26
C ILE A 159 -2.64 1.58 -15.82
N VAL A 160 -2.64 2.73 -15.15
CA VAL A 160 -3.20 2.89 -13.81
C VAL A 160 -4.35 3.89 -13.93
N LYS A 161 -5.56 3.42 -13.68
CA LYS A 161 -6.79 4.22 -13.88
C LYS A 161 -7.44 4.54 -12.55
N SER A 162 -7.91 5.77 -12.41
CA SER A 162 -8.79 6.15 -11.31
C SER A 162 -10.04 5.28 -11.33
N HIS A 163 -10.39 4.70 -10.18
CA HIS A 163 -11.56 3.86 -10.03
C HIS A 163 -12.63 4.64 -9.27
N HIS A 164 -13.75 4.88 -9.95
CA HIS A 164 -14.88 5.55 -9.33
C HIS A 164 -15.79 4.54 -8.67
N MET A 165 -15.96 4.67 -7.37
CA MET A 165 -16.92 3.87 -6.64
C MET A 165 -18.33 4.29 -7.03
N ASP A 166 -19.21 3.30 -7.26
CA ASP A 166 -20.61 3.55 -7.54
C ASP A 166 -21.26 4.12 -6.28
N THR A 167 -21.37 5.44 -6.25
CA THR A 167 -22.14 6.10 -5.22
C THR A 167 -23.59 6.11 -5.68
N GLN A 168 -24.29 5.03 -5.46
CA GLN A 168 -25.73 5.05 -5.62
C GLN A 168 -26.35 5.79 -4.45
N ALA A 169 -26.83 6.96 -4.75
CA ALA A 169 -27.68 7.67 -3.83
C ALA A 169 -28.99 6.91 -3.64
#